data_50ac35c335676764f71235ef9d0a23d2
#
_entry.id   50ac35c335676764f71235ef9d0a23d2
#
_cell.length_a   1.000
_cell.length_b   1.000
_cell.length_c   1.000
_cell.angle_alpha   90.00
_cell.angle_beta   90.00
_cell.angle_gamma   90.00
#
_symmetry.space_group_name_H-M   'P 1'
#
loop_
_entity.id
_entity.type
_entity.pdbx_description
1 polymer ?
#
loop_
_entity_poly.entity_id
_entity_poly.type
_entity_poly.pdbx_seq_one_letter_code
_entity_poly.pdbx_strand_id
1 'polypeptide(L)'
;MTASSARLDRRDLMKLTGAGVAALAAASLFKLSKAKAHGMTADWDKTFPKSEKVDHRKVTFKNRYGITLAGDLYLPKGQGDRRLAALAVGGPFGAVKEQSSGLYAQTMAERGFVTLAFDASFTGESGGEPRNVASPDINTEDFSAAIDYLGLHPSVDRERIGVIGICGWGGMALNAVAVDKRVKAVVASTMYDMTRVMSKGYNDSVTLEQRTQMLEQMSRQRWEDAANGTPAYQPPYNDLKGGEAQFLVDYHDYYRTPRGYHPRAVNSGTSWTRTTPLSFMNMPLLTYIKEISPRPVLLIHGEKAHSRYFSETAYVAAAEPKELMIIPEASHVDLYDKVDVIPFDKLASFFGRHLVA
;
A
#
# COMPACT_ATOMS: atom_id res chain seq x y z
N MET A 1 -32.82 -66.61 -1.66
CA MET A 1 -31.95 -66.01 -0.65
C MET A 1 -31.96 -64.53 -0.85
N THR A 2 -32.78 -63.84 -0.07
CA THR A 2 -33.05 -62.39 -0.16
C THR A 2 -32.20 -61.65 0.89
N ALA A 3 -31.31 -60.80 0.45
CA ALA A 3 -30.51 -59.92 1.32
C ALA A 3 -31.36 -58.71 1.75
N SER A 4 -31.61 -58.59 3.05
CA SER A 4 -32.29 -57.47 3.70
C SER A 4 -31.34 -56.27 3.82
N SER A 5 -31.68 -55.15 3.18
CA SER A 5 -30.98 -53.86 3.38
C SER A 5 -31.55 -53.16 4.62
N ALA A 6 -30.82 -53.12 5.71
CA ALA A 6 -31.13 -52.30 6.89
C ALA A 6 -30.97 -50.82 6.55
N ARG A 7 -32.07 -50.07 6.56
CA ARG A 7 -32.08 -48.60 6.52
C ARG A 7 -31.76 -48.05 7.91
N LEU A 8 -30.66 -47.34 8.06
CA LEU A 8 -30.33 -46.57 9.24
C LEU A 8 -31.30 -45.38 9.39
N ASP A 9 -31.97 -45.31 10.56
CA ASP A 9 -32.89 -44.24 10.90
C ASP A 9 -32.14 -42.93 11.23
N ARG A 10 -32.75 -41.80 10.85
CA ARG A 10 -32.22 -40.45 11.10
C ARG A 10 -31.88 -40.16 12.57
N ARG A 11 -32.46 -40.89 13.52
CA ARG A 11 -32.18 -40.74 14.95
C ARG A 11 -30.88 -41.40 15.39
N ASP A 12 -30.41 -42.41 14.69
CA ASP A 12 -29.14 -43.08 15.00
C ASP A 12 -27.95 -42.31 14.41
N LEU A 13 -28.15 -41.52 13.37
CA LEU A 13 -27.11 -40.63 12.81
C LEU A 13 -26.79 -39.45 13.74
N MET A 14 -27.80 -38.98 14.51
CA MET A 14 -27.59 -37.85 15.46
C MET A 14 -26.92 -38.26 16.79
N LYS A 15 -26.86 -39.55 17.13
CA LYS A 15 -26.17 -40.02 18.32
C LYS A 15 -24.69 -40.29 18.10
N LEU A 16 -24.26 -40.46 16.88
CA LEU A 16 -22.85 -40.65 16.49
C LEU A 16 -22.06 -39.34 16.29
N THR A 17 -22.77 -38.22 16.14
CA THR A 17 -22.13 -36.88 15.94
C THR A 17 -21.94 -36.07 17.23
N GLY A 18 -22.52 -36.53 18.37
CA GLY A 18 -22.48 -35.78 19.63
C GLY A 18 -21.24 -36.01 20.51
N ALA A 19 -20.53 -37.12 20.35
CA ALA A 19 -19.41 -37.47 21.23
C ALA A 19 -18.00 -37.26 20.59
N GLY A 20 -17.92 -37.07 19.29
CA GLY A 20 -16.66 -36.92 18.57
C GLY A 20 -16.16 -35.47 18.40
N VAL A 21 -17.05 -34.48 18.54
CA VAL A 21 -16.73 -33.07 18.26
C VAL A 21 -16.16 -32.34 19.48
N ALA A 22 -16.46 -32.79 20.69
CA ALA A 22 -15.95 -32.18 21.93
C ALA A 22 -14.48 -32.48 22.24
N ALA A 23 -13.93 -33.59 21.74
CA ALA A 23 -12.53 -33.97 21.99
C ALA A 23 -11.54 -33.38 20.96
N LEU A 24 -11.99 -32.93 19.79
CA LEU A 24 -11.13 -32.32 18.76
C LEU A 24 -11.05 -30.79 18.88
N ALA A 25 -11.99 -30.16 19.59
CA ALA A 25 -11.97 -28.71 19.80
C ALA A 25 -10.98 -28.27 20.89
N ALA A 26 -10.58 -29.16 21.82
CA ALA A 26 -9.62 -28.84 22.89
C ALA A 26 -8.16 -28.99 22.47
N ALA A 27 -7.83 -29.69 21.38
CA ALA A 27 -6.47 -29.91 20.91
C ALA A 27 -6.01 -28.91 19.84
N SER A 28 -6.92 -28.09 19.28
CA SER A 28 -6.61 -27.12 18.21
C SER A 28 -6.31 -25.71 18.73
N LEU A 29 -6.41 -25.48 20.04
CA LEU A 29 -6.22 -24.15 20.64
C LEU A 29 -4.78 -23.84 21.07
N PHE A 30 -3.81 -24.74 20.85
CA PHE A 30 -2.41 -24.49 21.22
C PHE A 30 -1.41 -24.90 20.13
N LYS A 31 -1.62 -24.44 18.90
CA LYS A 31 -0.53 -24.20 17.96
C LYS A 31 -0.75 -22.84 17.30
N LEU A 32 -0.65 -21.77 18.08
CA LEU A 32 -0.16 -20.51 17.55
C LEU A 32 1.26 -20.80 17.06
N SER A 33 1.40 -21.02 15.76
CA SER A 33 2.69 -20.93 15.11
C SER A 33 3.21 -19.53 15.46
N LYS A 34 4.29 -19.48 16.23
CA LYS A 34 5.15 -18.31 16.32
C LYS A 34 5.64 -18.05 14.89
N ALA A 35 4.89 -17.29 14.11
CA ALA A 35 5.47 -16.54 13.03
C ALA A 35 6.62 -15.76 13.70
N LYS A 36 7.86 -16.13 13.38
CA LYS A 36 9.03 -15.36 13.80
C LYS A 36 8.77 -13.95 13.29
N ALA A 37 8.39 -13.04 14.20
CA ALA A 37 8.57 -11.64 13.98
C ALA A 37 10.05 -11.49 13.64
N HIS A 38 10.38 -11.16 12.40
CA HIS A 38 11.71 -10.74 12.02
C HIS A 38 12.03 -9.59 12.98
N GLY A 39 13.13 -9.71 13.76
CA GLY A 39 13.42 -8.83 14.87
C GLY A 39 13.27 -7.38 14.48
N MET A 40 12.27 -6.74 15.10
CA MET A 40 12.06 -5.30 14.99
C MET A 40 13.27 -4.64 15.64
N THR A 41 14.12 -4.00 14.85
CA THR A 41 15.30 -3.30 15.37
C THR A 41 14.87 -2.14 16.24
N ALA A 42 15.51 -1.98 17.42
CA ALA A 42 15.25 -0.87 18.33
C ALA A 42 15.86 0.45 17.84
N ASP A 43 16.78 0.40 16.87
CA ASP A 43 17.49 1.53 16.33
C ASP A 43 16.69 2.25 15.23
N TRP A 44 16.97 3.57 15.05
CA TRP A 44 16.36 4.38 14.00
C TRP A 44 16.92 3.96 12.64
N ASP A 45 16.16 3.13 11.92
CA ASP A 45 16.53 2.53 10.63
C ASP A 45 15.91 3.24 9.41
N LYS A 46 15.47 4.48 9.60
CA LYS A 46 14.81 5.26 8.53
C LYS A 46 15.83 6.00 7.67
N THR A 47 15.46 6.28 6.42
CA THR A 47 16.28 7.06 5.48
C THR A 47 16.24 8.57 5.74
N PHE A 48 15.59 9.00 6.80
CA PHE A 48 15.45 10.39 7.22
C PHE A 48 15.74 10.53 8.72
N PRO A 49 16.15 11.72 9.21
CA PRO A 49 16.48 11.93 10.61
C PRO A 49 15.24 11.81 11.51
N LYS A 50 15.47 11.33 12.73
CA LYS A 50 14.42 11.24 13.76
C LYS A 50 14.05 12.63 14.26
N SER A 51 12.75 12.89 14.38
CA SER A 51 12.23 14.14 14.96
C SER A 51 12.12 14.06 16.48
N GLU A 52 12.55 15.12 17.15
CA GLU A 52 12.36 15.28 18.59
C GLU A 52 10.93 15.72 18.96
N LYS A 53 10.11 16.13 17.99
CA LYS A 53 8.73 16.62 18.20
C LYS A 53 7.69 15.51 18.21
N VAL A 54 8.09 14.28 17.87
CA VAL A 54 7.17 13.15 17.66
C VAL A 54 7.61 11.94 18.45
N ASP A 55 6.65 11.19 18.97
CA ASP A 55 6.84 9.84 19.46
C ASP A 55 6.62 8.86 18.32
N HIS A 56 7.54 7.91 18.17
CA HIS A 56 7.48 6.86 17.16
C HIS A 56 7.32 5.49 17.81
N ARG A 57 6.46 4.64 17.24
CA ARG A 57 6.27 3.25 17.66
C ARG A 57 6.08 2.35 16.46
N LYS A 58 6.79 1.23 16.41
CA LYS A 58 6.47 0.14 15.49
C LYS A 58 5.20 -0.56 15.96
N VAL A 59 4.27 -0.81 15.05
CA VAL A 59 2.97 -1.42 15.33
C VAL A 59 2.66 -2.48 14.30
N THR A 60 1.73 -3.38 14.63
CA THR A 60 1.19 -4.36 13.70
C THR A 60 -0.33 -4.37 13.77
N PHE A 61 -0.97 -4.60 12.64
CA PHE A 61 -2.42 -4.75 12.51
C PHE A 61 -2.73 -5.74 11.39
N LYS A 62 -3.98 -6.17 11.27
CA LYS A 62 -4.36 -7.15 10.23
C LYS A 62 -5.33 -6.53 9.25
N ASN A 63 -5.18 -6.87 7.98
CA ASN A 63 -6.19 -6.62 6.98
C ASN A 63 -7.29 -7.71 7.04
N ARG A 64 -8.39 -7.53 6.30
CA ARG A 64 -9.52 -8.49 6.28
C ARG A 64 -9.15 -9.87 5.74
N TYR A 65 -8.05 -9.99 5.02
CA TYR A 65 -7.51 -11.27 4.54
C TYR A 65 -6.66 -12.00 5.59
N GLY A 66 -6.52 -11.43 6.81
CA GLY A 66 -5.73 -11.99 7.89
C GLY A 66 -4.22 -11.76 7.76
N ILE A 67 -3.78 -11.00 6.76
CA ILE A 67 -2.37 -10.64 6.57
C ILE A 67 -1.99 -9.62 7.66
N THR A 68 -0.93 -9.90 8.40
CA THR A 68 -0.38 -8.95 9.38
C THR A 68 0.46 -7.91 8.67
N LEU A 69 0.08 -6.65 8.82
CA LEU A 69 0.80 -5.50 8.31
C LEU A 69 1.71 -4.91 9.40
N ALA A 70 2.90 -4.48 9.02
CA ALA A 70 3.83 -3.74 9.87
C ALA A 70 3.73 -2.24 9.56
N GLY A 71 3.62 -1.43 10.60
CA GLY A 71 3.50 0.02 10.48
C GLY A 71 4.40 0.76 11.47
N ASP A 72 4.67 2.01 11.14
CA ASP A 72 5.29 3.02 11.98
C ASP A 72 4.25 4.07 12.34
N LEU A 73 3.86 4.10 13.61
CA LEU A 73 2.94 5.09 14.16
C LEU A 73 3.72 6.27 14.71
N TYR A 74 3.34 7.49 14.30
CA TYR A 74 3.93 8.71 14.76
C TYR A 74 2.87 9.56 15.48
N LEU A 75 3.18 9.98 16.69
CA LEU A 75 2.29 10.74 17.56
C LEU A 75 2.92 12.10 17.90
N PRO A 76 2.23 13.23 17.70
CA PRO A 76 2.70 14.53 18.12
C PRO A 76 2.95 14.54 19.64
N LYS A 77 4.09 15.06 20.09
CA LYS A 77 4.34 15.26 21.53
C LYS A 77 3.52 16.44 22.10
N GLY A 78 3.24 16.39 23.40
CA GLY A 78 2.61 17.50 24.10
C GLY A 78 1.12 17.71 23.84
N GLN A 79 0.43 16.70 23.25
CA GLN A 79 -1.00 16.82 22.91
C GLN A 79 -1.96 16.49 24.07
N GLY A 80 -1.46 15.93 25.18
CA GLY A 80 -2.30 15.47 26.29
C GLY A 80 -3.31 14.40 25.83
N ASP A 81 -4.50 14.42 26.42
CA ASP A 81 -5.58 13.44 26.14
C ASP A 81 -6.46 13.81 24.94
N ARG A 82 -6.07 14.80 24.13
CA ARG A 82 -6.86 15.22 22.96
C ARG A 82 -6.85 14.14 21.89
N ARG A 83 -8.02 13.88 21.29
CA ARG A 83 -8.13 13.09 20.07
C ARG A 83 -7.84 13.98 18.87
N LEU A 84 -6.93 13.52 18.05
CA LEU A 84 -6.42 14.26 16.89
C LEU A 84 -6.96 13.67 15.59
N ALA A 85 -6.94 14.49 14.53
CA ALA A 85 -7.10 13.98 13.17
C ALA A 85 -5.94 13.04 12.83
N ALA A 86 -6.19 12.04 11.98
CA ALA A 86 -5.19 11.04 11.64
C ALA A 86 -5.01 10.87 10.14
N LEU A 87 -3.81 10.39 9.72
CA LEU A 87 -3.47 10.15 8.33
C LEU A 87 -2.85 8.76 8.17
N ALA A 88 -3.42 7.94 7.27
CA ALA A 88 -2.77 6.73 6.77
C ALA A 88 -1.90 7.10 5.55
N VAL A 89 -0.63 6.65 5.53
CA VAL A 89 0.35 7.05 4.53
C VAL A 89 0.94 5.82 3.84
N GLY A 90 0.63 5.66 2.55
CA GLY A 90 1.20 4.63 1.67
C GLY A 90 2.33 5.18 0.81
N GLY A 91 3.42 4.42 0.67
CA GLY A 91 4.66 4.85 0.01
C GLY A 91 4.72 4.55 -1.50
N PRO A 92 5.87 4.79 -2.13
CA PRO A 92 6.10 4.39 -3.50
C PRO A 92 5.99 2.87 -3.70
N PHE A 93 5.63 2.44 -4.92
CA PHE A 93 5.49 1.02 -5.23
C PHE A 93 6.83 0.28 -5.11
N GLY A 94 6.88 -0.69 -4.20
CA GLY A 94 8.10 -1.42 -3.87
C GLY A 94 9.00 -0.77 -2.80
N ALA A 95 8.69 0.44 -2.34
CA ALA A 95 9.33 1.04 -1.18
C ALA A 95 8.81 0.43 0.13
N VAL A 96 9.50 0.74 1.22
CA VAL A 96 9.11 0.36 2.59
C VAL A 96 8.83 1.62 3.43
N LYS A 97 8.11 1.42 4.54
CA LYS A 97 7.70 2.49 5.46
C LYS A 97 8.84 3.32 6.05
N GLU A 98 10.06 2.81 6.02
CA GLU A 98 11.28 3.47 6.45
C GLU A 98 11.79 4.55 5.49
N GLN A 99 11.18 4.67 4.31
CA GLN A 99 11.54 5.61 3.25
C GLN A 99 10.52 6.76 3.16
N SER A 100 10.11 7.16 1.97
CA SER A 100 9.23 8.30 1.68
C SER A 100 7.95 8.35 2.55
N SER A 101 7.22 7.24 2.71
CA SER A 101 5.99 7.26 3.51
C SER A 101 6.24 7.58 4.98
N GLY A 102 7.34 7.08 5.56
CA GLY A 102 7.74 7.42 6.92
C GLY A 102 8.12 8.88 7.07
N LEU A 103 8.84 9.46 6.09
CA LEU A 103 9.15 10.88 6.08
C LEU A 103 7.88 11.74 6.06
N TYR A 104 6.93 11.43 5.17
CA TYR A 104 5.65 12.13 5.12
C TYR A 104 4.89 11.98 6.44
N ALA A 105 4.84 10.76 6.99
CA ALA A 105 4.15 10.49 8.24
C ALA A 105 4.77 11.28 9.40
N GLN A 106 6.09 11.23 9.57
CA GLN A 106 6.78 12.01 10.62
C GLN A 106 6.54 13.51 10.46
N THR A 107 6.69 14.03 9.24
CA THR A 107 6.57 15.48 8.98
C THR A 107 5.15 15.99 9.16
N MET A 108 4.13 15.16 8.87
CA MET A 108 2.73 15.52 9.15
C MET A 108 2.40 15.35 10.64
N ALA A 109 3.06 14.42 11.35
CA ALA A 109 2.92 14.33 12.80
C ALA A 109 3.50 15.55 13.52
N GLU A 110 4.61 16.13 13.05
CA GLU A 110 5.14 17.40 13.54
C GLU A 110 4.15 18.57 13.40
N ARG A 111 3.20 18.44 12.47
CA ARG A 111 2.12 19.41 12.19
C ARG A 111 0.80 19.10 12.90
N GLY A 112 0.82 18.13 13.84
CA GLY A 112 -0.31 17.89 14.76
C GLY A 112 -1.27 16.77 14.34
N PHE A 113 -0.92 15.91 13.39
CA PHE A 113 -1.71 14.72 13.01
C PHE A 113 -1.15 13.46 13.65
N VAL A 114 -2.00 12.51 14.04
CA VAL A 114 -1.55 11.14 14.28
C VAL A 114 -1.35 10.48 12.91
N THR A 115 -0.19 9.88 12.66
CA THR A 115 0.10 9.32 11.34
C THR A 115 0.60 7.90 11.41
N LEU A 116 0.26 7.10 10.39
CA LEU A 116 0.65 5.71 10.26
C LEU A 116 1.21 5.47 8.86
N ALA A 117 2.53 5.24 8.75
CA ALA A 117 3.15 4.67 7.56
C ALA A 117 3.20 3.16 7.70
N PHE A 118 2.98 2.40 6.62
CA PHE A 118 2.94 0.94 6.68
C PHE A 118 3.56 0.31 5.43
N ASP A 119 4.06 -0.93 5.60
CA ASP A 119 4.48 -1.77 4.50
C ASP A 119 3.26 -2.46 3.90
N ALA A 120 3.25 -2.58 2.57
CA ALA A 120 2.23 -3.33 1.85
C ALA A 120 2.23 -4.82 2.24
N SER A 121 1.08 -5.47 2.15
CA SER A 121 1.00 -6.93 2.16
C SER A 121 2.05 -7.53 1.23
N PHE A 122 2.69 -8.61 1.64
CA PHE A 122 3.72 -9.39 0.93
C PHE A 122 5.11 -8.73 0.84
N THR A 123 5.31 -7.52 1.35
CA THR A 123 6.56 -6.76 1.23
C THR A 123 7.05 -6.22 2.57
N GLY A 124 8.31 -5.78 2.62
CA GLY A 124 8.90 -5.20 3.83
C GLY A 124 8.80 -6.12 5.05
N GLU A 125 8.38 -5.58 6.18
CA GLU A 125 8.12 -6.31 7.43
C GLU A 125 6.68 -6.85 7.52
N SER A 126 5.79 -6.51 6.57
CA SER A 126 4.43 -7.06 6.49
C SER A 126 4.44 -8.53 6.08
N GLY A 127 3.43 -9.26 6.50
CA GLY A 127 3.22 -10.68 6.18
C GLY A 127 2.67 -10.91 4.78
N GLY A 128 2.24 -12.14 4.56
CA GLY A 128 1.68 -12.62 3.30
C GLY A 128 2.66 -13.48 2.51
N GLU A 129 2.12 -14.55 1.90
CA GLU A 129 2.87 -15.49 1.07
C GLU A 129 2.12 -15.71 -0.25
N PRO A 130 2.83 -15.90 -1.37
CA PRO A 130 4.30 -15.79 -1.48
C PRO A 130 4.78 -14.34 -1.29
N ARG A 131 6.04 -14.17 -0.89
CA ARG A 131 6.64 -12.83 -0.74
C ARG A 131 6.81 -12.14 -2.08
N ASN A 132 6.94 -10.80 -2.01
CA ASN A 132 7.22 -9.96 -3.18
C ASN A 132 6.16 -10.08 -4.29
N VAL A 133 4.92 -10.11 -3.87
CA VAL A 133 3.72 -10.01 -4.71
C VAL A 133 3.06 -8.66 -4.46
N ALA A 134 2.39 -8.13 -5.45
CA ALA A 134 1.44 -7.03 -5.27
C ALA A 134 0.10 -7.39 -5.92
N SER A 135 -0.97 -6.88 -5.34
CA SER A 135 -2.33 -7.06 -5.84
C SER A 135 -3.11 -5.76 -5.67
N PRO A 136 -3.77 -5.23 -6.71
CA PRO A 136 -4.52 -3.99 -6.59
C PRO A 136 -5.66 -4.08 -5.57
N ASP A 137 -6.30 -5.25 -5.41
CA ASP A 137 -7.34 -5.48 -4.42
C ASP A 137 -6.77 -5.50 -3.00
N ILE A 138 -5.78 -6.38 -2.74
CA ILE A 138 -5.22 -6.55 -1.39
C ILE A 138 -4.50 -5.28 -0.93
N ASN A 139 -3.74 -4.63 -1.82
CA ASN A 139 -3.02 -3.42 -1.45
C ASN A 139 -3.95 -2.20 -1.28
N THR A 140 -5.09 -2.16 -1.96
CA THR A 140 -6.17 -1.20 -1.66
C THR A 140 -6.76 -1.45 -0.26
N GLU A 141 -7.00 -2.71 0.08
CA GLU A 141 -7.48 -3.13 1.41
C GLU A 141 -6.50 -2.79 2.53
N ASP A 142 -5.18 -2.80 2.28
CA ASP A 142 -4.17 -2.42 3.27
C ASP A 142 -4.39 -0.98 3.78
N PHE A 143 -4.90 -0.06 2.96
CA PHE A 143 -5.34 1.27 3.42
C PHE A 143 -6.54 1.18 4.37
N SER A 144 -7.57 0.40 4.04
CA SER A 144 -8.73 0.23 4.91
C SER A 144 -8.34 -0.37 6.26
N ALA A 145 -7.41 -1.32 6.28
CA ALA A 145 -6.86 -1.88 7.51
C ALA A 145 -6.08 -0.84 8.34
N ALA A 146 -5.33 0.05 7.68
CA ALA A 146 -4.66 1.16 8.36
C ALA A 146 -5.68 2.15 8.97
N ILE A 147 -6.79 2.39 8.29
CA ILE A 147 -7.91 3.21 8.78
C ILE A 147 -8.61 2.54 9.97
N ASP A 148 -8.79 1.20 9.95
CA ASP A 148 -9.30 0.44 11.09
C ASP A 148 -8.41 0.63 12.31
N TYR A 149 -7.10 0.45 12.13
CA TYR A 149 -6.13 0.62 13.21
C TYR A 149 -6.17 2.04 13.79
N LEU A 150 -6.13 3.08 12.94
CA LEU A 150 -6.19 4.47 13.37
C LEU A 150 -7.51 4.79 14.06
N GLY A 151 -8.64 4.35 13.52
CA GLY A 151 -9.97 4.62 14.08
C GLY A 151 -10.22 3.96 15.43
N LEU A 152 -9.45 2.95 15.80
CA LEU A 152 -9.47 2.29 17.11
C LEU A 152 -8.42 2.84 18.07
N HIS A 153 -7.49 3.67 17.61
CA HIS A 153 -6.43 4.22 18.46
C HIS A 153 -6.98 5.32 19.41
N PRO A 154 -6.68 5.28 20.72
CA PRO A 154 -7.28 6.18 21.70
C PRO A 154 -7.01 7.68 21.44
N SER A 155 -5.87 8.02 20.82
CA SER A 155 -5.50 9.40 20.48
C SER A 155 -6.11 9.90 19.17
N VAL A 156 -6.93 9.09 18.48
CA VAL A 156 -7.50 9.45 17.18
C VAL A 156 -8.99 9.78 17.28
N ASP A 157 -9.38 10.87 16.65
CA ASP A 157 -10.77 11.13 16.31
C ASP A 157 -11.10 10.41 15.00
N ARG A 158 -11.85 9.30 15.09
CA ARG A 158 -12.18 8.46 13.94
C ARG A 158 -13.00 9.13 12.85
N GLU A 159 -13.67 10.25 13.17
CA GLU A 159 -14.41 11.05 12.19
C GLU A 159 -13.50 12.03 11.41
N ARG A 160 -12.20 12.02 11.71
CA ARG A 160 -11.22 12.94 11.15
C ARG A 160 -10.00 12.20 10.60
N ILE A 161 -10.25 11.22 9.70
CA ILE A 161 -9.19 10.42 9.07
C ILE A 161 -9.04 10.80 7.61
N GLY A 162 -7.79 11.08 7.20
CA GLY A 162 -7.37 11.30 5.82
C GLY A 162 -6.37 10.24 5.35
N VAL A 163 -6.08 10.28 4.05
CA VAL A 163 -5.13 9.36 3.40
C VAL A 163 -4.14 10.13 2.56
N ILE A 164 -2.87 9.72 2.60
CA ILE A 164 -1.82 10.15 1.67
C ILE A 164 -1.30 8.92 0.93
N GLY A 165 -1.35 8.94 -0.39
CA GLY A 165 -0.71 7.96 -1.24
C GLY A 165 0.40 8.58 -2.07
N ILE A 166 1.58 7.93 -2.14
CA ILE A 166 2.74 8.44 -2.85
C ILE A 166 3.06 7.47 -4.00
N CYS A 167 3.33 7.99 -5.20
CA CYS A 167 3.66 7.20 -6.38
C CYS A 167 2.60 6.13 -6.69
N GLY A 168 2.95 4.86 -6.80
CA GLY A 168 2.00 3.77 -7.06
C GLY A 168 0.91 3.65 -6.02
N TRP A 169 1.18 4.00 -4.78
CA TRP A 169 0.17 4.05 -3.72
C TRP A 169 -0.75 5.26 -3.81
N GLY A 170 -0.41 6.25 -4.63
CA GLY A 170 -1.34 7.34 -4.96
C GLY A 170 -2.59 6.84 -5.69
N GLY A 171 -2.42 5.97 -6.70
CA GLY A 171 -3.54 5.34 -7.39
C GLY A 171 -4.35 4.41 -6.49
N MET A 172 -3.68 3.62 -5.63
CA MET A 172 -4.34 2.74 -4.66
C MET A 172 -5.09 3.53 -3.57
N ALA A 173 -4.55 4.67 -3.12
CA ALA A 173 -5.22 5.57 -2.18
C ALA A 173 -6.53 6.12 -2.77
N LEU A 174 -6.51 6.58 -4.02
CA LEU A 174 -7.71 7.05 -4.71
C LEU A 174 -8.76 5.93 -4.83
N ASN A 175 -8.34 4.70 -5.15
CA ASN A 175 -9.24 3.56 -5.21
C ASN A 175 -9.80 3.20 -3.83
N ALA A 176 -8.98 3.15 -2.80
CA ALA A 176 -9.40 2.87 -1.43
C ALA A 176 -10.43 3.90 -0.94
N VAL A 177 -10.17 5.19 -1.18
CA VAL A 177 -11.07 6.26 -0.75
C VAL A 177 -12.37 6.27 -1.56
N ALA A 178 -12.38 5.81 -2.80
CA ALA A 178 -13.63 5.67 -3.56
C ALA A 178 -14.62 4.72 -2.87
N VAL A 179 -14.17 3.67 -2.21
CA VAL A 179 -15.01 2.67 -1.53
C VAL A 179 -15.09 2.89 -0.01
N ASP A 180 -14.03 3.31 0.66
CA ASP A 180 -14.02 3.53 2.11
C ASP A 180 -14.52 4.95 2.46
N LYS A 181 -15.78 5.03 2.86
CA LYS A 181 -16.45 6.30 3.16
C LYS A 181 -16.07 6.91 4.53
N ARG A 182 -15.26 6.23 5.33
CA ARG A 182 -14.73 6.75 6.60
C ARG A 182 -13.64 7.80 6.39
N VAL A 183 -12.94 7.75 5.25
CA VAL A 183 -11.93 8.73 4.86
C VAL A 183 -12.60 10.03 4.44
N LYS A 184 -12.15 11.15 5.00
CA LYS A 184 -12.75 12.47 4.76
C LYS A 184 -12.01 13.30 3.71
N ALA A 185 -10.73 13.01 3.46
CA ALA A 185 -9.92 13.73 2.47
C ALA A 185 -8.77 12.85 1.98
N VAL A 186 -8.33 13.02 0.74
CA VAL A 186 -7.21 12.25 0.16
C VAL A 186 -6.23 13.16 -0.57
N VAL A 187 -4.94 12.88 -0.37
CA VAL A 187 -3.83 13.45 -1.14
C VAL A 187 -3.14 12.32 -1.90
N ALA A 188 -2.92 12.52 -3.20
CA ALA A 188 -2.07 11.67 -4.01
C ALA A 188 -0.87 12.48 -4.54
N SER A 189 0.32 12.18 -3.99
CA SER A 189 1.57 12.86 -4.34
C SER A 189 2.32 12.05 -5.39
N THR A 190 2.73 12.71 -6.48
CA THR A 190 3.49 12.11 -7.59
C THR A 190 2.93 10.75 -8.02
N MET A 191 1.60 10.65 -8.12
CA MET A 191 0.89 9.37 -8.25
C MET A 191 1.20 8.63 -9.56
N TYR A 192 1.13 7.29 -9.46
CA TYR A 192 1.06 6.39 -10.59
C TYR A 192 -0.28 5.63 -10.59
N ASP A 193 -0.86 5.48 -11.75
CA ASP A 193 -1.84 4.42 -11.97
C ASP A 193 -1.10 3.15 -12.39
N MET A 194 -0.79 2.31 -11.38
CA MET A 194 -0.04 1.06 -11.58
C MET A 194 -0.78 0.10 -12.52
N THR A 195 -2.11 0.14 -12.56
CA THR A 195 -2.91 -0.71 -13.45
C THR A 195 -2.79 -0.25 -14.90
N ARG A 196 -2.79 1.05 -15.12
CA ARG A 196 -2.60 1.62 -16.47
C ARG A 196 -1.19 1.36 -16.99
N VAL A 197 -0.15 1.63 -16.19
CA VAL A 197 1.23 1.45 -16.67
C VAL A 197 1.56 -0.03 -16.92
N MET A 198 1.11 -0.95 -16.08
CA MET A 198 1.33 -2.39 -16.31
C MET A 198 0.52 -2.92 -17.50
N SER A 199 -0.63 -2.32 -17.78
CA SER A 199 -1.53 -2.72 -18.87
C SER A 199 -1.18 -2.10 -20.22
N LYS A 200 -0.78 -0.82 -20.22
CA LYS A 200 -0.63 0.00 -21.44
C LYS A 200 0.79 0.55 -21.63
N GLY A 201 1.69 0.31 -20.66
CA GLY A 201 3.04 0.86 -20.70
C GLY A 201 3.11 2.36 -20.41
N TYR A 202 4.32 2.89 -20.50
CA TYR A 202 4.57 4.31 -20.34
C TYR A 202 3.96 5.11 -21.50
N ASN A 203 3.22 6.16 -21.18
CA ASN A 203 2.46 6.95 -22.15
C ASN A 203 1.50 6.13 -23.04
N ASP A 204 0.96 5.04 -22.51
CA ASP A 204 0.07 4.11 -23.24
C ASP A 204 0.70 3.55 -24.54
N SER A 205 2.01 3.33 -24.53
CA SER A 205 2.80 2.93 -25.70
C SER A 205 2.65 1.44 -26.08
N VAL A 206 2.06 0.62 -25.21
CA VAL A 206 1.88 -0.82 -25.45
C VAL A 206 0.66 -1.05 -26.34
N THR A 207 0.88 -1.69 -27.49
CA THR A 207 -0.20 -2.07 -28.41
C THR A 207 -1.02 -3.26 -27.88
N LEU A 208 -2.20 -3.49 -28.46
CA LEU A 208 -3.02 -4.66 -28.10
C LEU A 208 -2.26 -5.98 -28.35
N GLU A 209 -1.52 -6.06 -29.44
CA GLU A 209 -0.71 -7.22 -29.78
C GLU A 209 0.38 -7.47 -28.71
N GLN A 210 1.14 -6.44 -28.36
CA GLN A 210 2.16 -6.51 -27.31
C GLN A 210 1.57 -6.91 -25.95
N ARG A 211 0.42 -6.32 -25.60
CA ARG A 211 -0.31 -6.69 -24.39
C ARG A 211 -0.73 -8.17 -24.41
N THR A 212 -1.23 -8.66 -25.54
CA THR A 212 -1.62 -10.06 -25.70
C THR A 212 -0.42 -10.98 -25.50
N GLN A 213 0.72 -10.68 -26.12
CA GLN A 213 1.98 -11.44 -25.96
C GLN A 213 2.45 -11.44 -24.50
N MET A 214 2.38 -10.31 -23.79
CA MET A 214 2.70 -10.24 -22.36
C MET A 214 1.80 -11.16 -21.53
N LEU A 215 0.48 -11.15 -21.78
CA LEU A 215 -0.48 -12.00 -21.09
C LEU A 215 -0.24 -13.50 -21.38
N GLU A 216 0.08 -13.86 -22.62
CA GLU A 216 0.42 -15.24 -22.98
C GLU A 216 1.67 -15.73 -22.26
N GLN A 217 2.73 -14.90 -22.21
CA GLN A 217 3.97 -15.25 -21.50
C GLN A 217 3.72 -15.47 -20.02
N MET A 218 2.98 -14.56 -19.36
CA MET A 218 2.64 -14.70 -17.94
C MET A 218 1.70 -15.89 -17.68
N SER A 219 0.80 -16.19 -18.62
CA SER A 219 -0.07 -17.37 -18.53
C SER A 219 0.72 -18.67 -18.59
N ARG A 220 1.74 -18.76 -19.44
CA ARG A 220 2.67 -19.91 -19.46
C ARG A 220 3.50 -19.99 -18.19
N GLN A 221 4.01 -18.86 -17.70
CA GLN A 221 4.75 -18.80 -16.44
C GLN A 221 3.94 -19.37 -15.27
N ARG A 222 2.61 -19.17 -15.24
CA ARG A 222 1.76 -19.78 -14.20
C ARG A 222 1.80 -21.30 -14.17
N TRP A 223 1.93 -21.97 -15.32
CA TRP A 223 2.10 -23.42 -15.35
C TRP A 223 3.45 -23.85 -14.76
N GLU A 224 4.50 -23.09 -15.06
CA GLU A 224 5.84 -23.35 -14.50
C GLU A 224 5.85 -23.13 -12.99
N ASP A 225 5.26 -22.01 -12.50
CA ASP A 225 5.14 -21.71 -11.09
C ASP A 225 4.35 -22.81 -10.35
N ALA A 226 3.23 -23.27 -10.94
CA ALA A 226 2.42 -24.34 -10.36
C ALA A 226 3.15 -25.69 -10.32
N ALA A 227 3.89 -26.04 -11.37
CA ALA A 227 4.69 -27.26 -11.42
C ALA A 227 5.84 -27.26 -10.40
N ASN A 228 6.44 -26.10 -10.18
CA ASN A 228 7.55 -25.93 -9.24
C ASN A 228 7.10 -25.72 -7.79
N GLY A 229 5.81 -25.45 -7.54
CA GLY A 229 5.25 -25.11 -6.22
C GLY A 229 5.72 -23.75 -5.68
N THR A 230 6.43 -22.96 -6.46
CA THR A 230 6.93 -21.61 -6.09
C THR A 230 6.91 -20.68 -7.29
N PRO A 231 6.59 -19.37 -7.10
CA PRO A 231 6.62 -18.42 -8.19
C PRO A 231 8.06 -18.08 -8.61
N ALA A 232 8.24 -17.83 -9.90
CA ALA A 232 9.46 -17.24 -10.41
C ALA A 232 9.47 -15.71 -10.19
N TYR A 233 10.63 -15.18 -9.83
CA TYR A 233 10.82 -13.75 -9.57
C TYR A 233 11.53 -13.07 -10.73
N GLN A 234 11.29 -11.78 -10.88
CA GLN A 234 12.09 -10.93 -11.75
C GLN A 234 13.49 -10.76 -11.13
N PRO A 235 14.54 -10.66 -11.97
CA PRO A 235 15.89 -10.45 -11.46
C PRO A 235 15.99 -9.10 -10.74
N PRO A 236 16.92 -8.93 -9.79
CA PRO A 236 17.25 -7.64 -9.22
C PRO A 236 17.59 -6.62 -10.30
N TYR A 237 17.29 -5.35 -10.03
CA TYR A 237 17.63 -4.26 -10.92
C TYR A 237 19.15 -4.19 -11.14
N ASN A 238 19.55 -4.06 -12.39
CA ASN A 238 20.96 -3.89 -12.75
C ASN A 238 21.39 -2.44 -12.59
N ASP A 239 22.72 -2.23 -12.41
CA ASP A 239 23.31 -0.92 -12.45
C ASP A 239 23.08 -0.24 -13.81
N LEU A 240 23.07 1.10 -13.79
CA LEU A 240 22.96 1.89 -15.00
C LEU A 240 24.14 1.61 -15.94
N LYS A 241 23.84 1.48 -17.23
CA LYS A 241 24.84 1.22 -18.29
C LYS A 241 25.28 2.50 -19.02
N GLY A 242 24.56 3.60 -18.78
CA GLY A 242 24.69 4.86 -19.50
C GLY A 242 23.73 4.96 -20.69
N GLY A 243 23.15 6.14 -20.85
CA GLY A 243 22.18 6.42 -21.92
C GLY A 243 20.71 6.11 -21.59
N GLU A 244 20.43 5.75 -20.33
CA GLU A 244 19.05 5.55 -19.86
C GLU A 244 18.27 6.86 -19.85
N ALA A 245 16.93 6.74 -19.93
CA ALA A 245 16.03 7.87 -19.74
C ALA A 245 16.23 8.49 -18.34
N GLN A 246 16.15 9.83 -18.24
CA GLN A 246 16.44 10.56 -16.99
C GLN A 246 15.69 10.01 -15.78
N PHE A 247 14.42 9.62 -15.93
CA PHE A 247 13.65 9.09 -14.81
C PHE A 247 14.19 7.76 -14.25
N LEU A 248 14.87 6.94 -15.08
CA LEU A 248 15.55 5.72 -14.59
C LEU A 248 16.79 6.07 -13.78
N VAL A 249 17.53 7.11 -14.20
CA VAL A 249 18.64 7.68 -13.44
C VAL A 249 18.16 8.23 -12.09
N ASP A 250 17.06 8.97 -12.10
CA ASP A 250 16.45 9.54 -10.89
C ASP A 250 16.02 8.43 -9.90
N TYR A 251 15.39 7.34 -10.40
CA TYR A 251 15.04 6.20 -9.56
C TYR A 251 16.26 5.47 -9.02
N HIS A 252 17.30 5.29 -9.83
CA HIS A 252 18.55 4.69 -9.37
C HIS A 252 19.18 5.55 -8.27
N ASP A 253 19.26 6.87 -8.46
CA ASP A 253 19.79 7.80 -7.47
C ASP A 253 19.05 7.69 -6.14
N TYR A 254 17.71 7.62 -6.16
CA TYR A 254 16.93 7.47 -4.93
C TYR A 254 17.10 6.08 -4.30
N TYR A 255 16.89 5.00 -5.06
CA TYR A 255 16.76 3.66 -4.47
C TYR A 255 18.08 2.91 -4.29
N ARG A 256 19.16 3.32 -4.98
CA ARG A 256 20.45 2.59 -5.01
C ARG A 256 21.62 3.37 -4.43
N THR A 257 21.40 4.59 -3.97
CA THR A 257 22.40 5.41 -3.28
C THR A 257 21.98 5.68 -1.83
N PRO A 258 22.88 6.21 -0.97
CA PRO A 258 22.52 6.57 0.41
C PRO A 258 21.37 7.59 0.53
N ARG A 259 20.94 8.20 -0.57
CA ARG A 259 19.81 9.15 -0.60
C ARG A 259 18.53 8.53 -0.03
N GLY A 260 18.19 7.34 -0.46
CA GLY A 260 16.95 6.69 -0.05
C GLY A 260 17.02 5.16 -0.04
N TYR A 261 18.21 4.56 -0.22
CA TYR A 261 18.39 3.11 -0.15
C TYR A 261 17.95 2.55 1.20
N HIS A 262 17.20 1.46 1.15
CA HIS A 262 16.85 0.68 2.35
C HIS A 262 16.93 -0.83 2.05
N PRO A 263 17.58 -1.65 2.91
CA PRO A 263 17.83 -3.07 2.61
C PRO A 263 16.55 -3.91 2.50
N ARG A 264 15.45 -3.50 3.14
CA ARG A 264 14.14 -4.17 3.02
C ARG A 264 13.34 -3.77 1.79
N ALA A 265 13.73 -2.70 1.08
CA ALA A 265 13.06 -2.24 -0.14
C ALA A 265 13.51 -3.05 -1.37
N VAL A 266 13.45 -4.37 -1.29
CA VAL A 266 13.91 -5.27 -2.35
C VAL A 266 13.10 -5.12 -3.64
N ASN A 267 11.86 -4.62 -3.53
CA ASN A 267 10.94 -4.45 -4.64
C ASN A 267 10.98 -3.07 -5.30
N SER A 268 11.85 -2.18 -4.82
CA SER A 268 12.02 -0.86 -5.44
C SER A 268 12.72 -0.96 -6.81
N GLY A 269 11.94 -1.31 -7.81
CA GLY A 269 12.40 -1.49 -9.19
C GLY A 269 12.20 -2.88 -9.75
N THR A 270 12.41 -3.94 -8.98
CA THR A 270 12.29 -5.33 -9.47
C THR A 270 12.01 -6.32 -8.33
N SER A 271 12.37 -7.59 -8.55
CA SER A 271 12.20 -8.68 -7.56
C SER A 271 10.75 -9.03 -7.23
N TRP A 272 9.80 -8.56 -8.02
CA TRP A 272 8.42 -9.01 -7.98
C TRP A 272 8.28 -10.40 -8.62
N THR A 273 7.23 -11.15 -8.27
CA THR A 273 6.90 -12.35 -9.04
C THR A 273 6.61 -11.96 -10.48
N ARG A 274 7.03 -12.81 -11.44
CA ARG A 274 6.85 -12.55 -12.87
C ARG A 274 5.38 -12.42 -13.28
N THR A 275 4.47 -12.98 -12.49
CA THR A 275 3.03 -12.97 -12.72
C THR A 275 2.28 -11.86 -11.98
N THR A 276 2.96 -11.06 -11.14
CA THR A 276 2.37 -9.90 -10.45
C THR A 276 1.57 -8.97 -11.38
N PRO A 277 2.02 -8.64 -12.60
CA PRO A 277 1.26 -7.73 -13.47
C PRO A 277 -0.13 -8.23 -13.89
N LEU A 278 -0.41 -9.54 -13.87
CA LEU A 278 -1.69 -10.09 -14.33
C LEU A 278 -2.91 -9.46 -13.67
N SER A 279 -2.90 -9.30 -12.33
CA SER A 279 -4.01 -8.68 -11.62
C SER A 279 -4.12 -7.18 -11.92
N PHE A 280 -3.00 -6.48 -12.01
CA PHE A 280 -2.98 -5.06 -12.36
C PHE A 280 -3.50 -4.79 -13.78
N MET A 281 -3.16 -5.65 -14.73
CA MET A 281 -3.61 -5.50 -16.12
C MET A 281 -5.12 -5.67 -16.31
N ASN A 282 -5.83 -6.20 -15.31
CA ASN A 282 -7.27 -6.52 -15.39
C ASN A 282 -8.14 -5.78 -14.36
N MET A 283 -7.56 -4.95 -13.49
CA MET A 283 -8.29 -4.30 -12.40
C MET A 283 -8.00 -2.78 -12.36
N PRO A 284 -8.66 -1.97 -13.21
CA PRO A 284 -8.38 -0.53 -13.31
C PRO A 284 -8.76 0.21 -12.01
N LEU A 285 -7.78 0.84 -11.37
CA LEU A 285 -7.91 1.48 -10.05
C LEU A 285 -8.80 2.72 -10.05
N LEU A 286 -8.83 3.49 -11.13
CA LEU A 286 -9.50 4.79 -11.16
C LEU A 286 -10.94 4.75 -11.68
N THR A 287 -11.52 3.56 -11.88
CA THR A 287 -12.88 3.39 -12.41
C THR A 287 -13.93 4.18 -11.62
N TYR A 288 -13.81 4.17 -10.30
CA TYR A 288 -14.78 4.80 -9.40
C TYR A 288 -14.27 6.10 -8.76
N ILE A 289 -13.26 6.75 -9.34
CA ILE A 289 -12.65 7.96 -8.78
C ILE A 289 -13.68 9.10 -8.57
N LYS A 290 -14.73 9.18 -9.40
CA LYS A 290 -15.82 10.16 -9.25
C LYS A 290 -16.60 10.00 -7.96
N GLU A 291 -16.64 8.78 -7.41
CA GLU A 291 -17.38 8.47 -6.18
C GLU A 291 -16.65 8.91 -4.91
N ILE A 292 -15.44 9.47 -5.03
CA ILE A 292 -14.77 10.14 -3.91
C ILE A 292 -15.57 11.37 -3.49
N SER A 293 -16.13 12.10 -4.47
CA SER A 293 -17.00 13.27 -4.20
C SER A 293 -18.14 12.90 -3.22
N PRO A 294 -18.54 13.81 -2.30
CA PRO A 294 -18.08 15.20 -2.15
C PRO A 294 -16.81 15.37 -1.30
N ARG A 295 -16.05 14.31 -1.04
CA ARG A 295 -14.81 14.39 -0.26
C ARG A 295 -13.68 14.96 -1.12
N PRO A 296 -12.86 15.87 -0.57
CA PRO A 296 -11.85 16.57 -1.34
C PRO A 296 -10.68 15.68 -1.75
N VAL A 297 -10.20 15.91 -2.97
CA VAL A 297 -9.02 15.27 -3.56
C VAL A 297 -7.96 16.32 -3.87
N LEU A 298 -6.74 16.14 -3.39
CA LEU A 298 -5.58 16.95 -3.79
C LEU A 298 -4.57 16.06 -4.50
N LEU A 299 -4.27 16.39 -5.74
CA LEU A 299 -3.22 15.76 -6.55
C LEU A 299 -2.01 16.69 -6.57
N ILE A 300 -0.82 16.16 -6.28
CA ILE A 300 0.44 16.92 -6.32
C ILE A 300 1.40 16.19 -7.25
N HIS A 301 2.05 16.91 -8.17
CA HIS A 301 3.02 16.32 -9.09
C HIS A 301 4.13 17.28 -9.45
N GLY A 302 5.32 16.75 -9.75
CA GLY A 302 6.43 17.54 -10.24
C GLY A 302 6.23 17.93 -11.72
N GLU A 303 6.61 19.15 -12.09
CA GLU A 303 6.51 19.64 -13.46
C GLU A 303 7.33 18.80 -14.45
N LYS A 304 8.57 18.41 -14.04
CA LYS A 304 9.48 17.61 -14.85
C LYS A 304 9.31 16.10 -14.67
N ALA A 305 8.34 15.69 -13.88
CA ALA A 305 8.10 14.26 -13.64
C ALA A 305 7.55 13.59 -14.91
N HIS A 306 8.21 12.52 -15.36
CA HIS A 306 7.79 11.70 -16.48
C HIS A 306 6.38 11.11 -16.32
N SER A 307 5.92 10.99 -15.08
CA SER A 307 4.64 10.39 -14.67
C SER A 307 3.50 11.42 -14.48
N ARG A 308 3.74 12.69 -14.78
CA ARG A 308 2.78 13.78 -14.52
C ARG A 308 1.41 13.52 -15.15
N TYR A 309 1.38 12.90 -16.33
CA TYR A 309 0.15 12.58 -17.05
C TYR A 309 -0.83 11.67 -16.26
N PHE A 310 -0.35 10.88 -15.28
CA PHE A 310 -1.24 10.09 -14.42
C PHE A 310 -2.07 11.00 -13.50
N SER A 311 -1.44 11.99 -12.85
CA SER A 311 -2.17 12.97 -12.03
C SER A 311 -3.10 13.84 -12.84
N GLU A 312 -2.68 14.28 -14.01
CA GLU A 312 -3.53 15.07 -14.92
C GLU A 312 -4.77 14.26 -15.36
N THR A 313 -4.60 12.99 -15.72
CA THR A 313 -5.70 12.09 -16.07
C THR A 313 -6.64 11.85 -14.86
N ALA A 314 -6.08 11.59 -13.69
CA ALA A 314 -6.87 11.42 -12.47
C ALA A 314 -7.66 12.69 -12.12
N TYR A 315 -7.03 13.86 -12.26
CA TYR A 315 -7.69 15.14 -12.06
C TYR A 315 -8.88 15.33 -12.98
N VAL A 316 -8.71 15.06 -14.28
CA VAL A 316 -9.82 15.14 -15.25
C VAL A 316 -10.95 14.17 -14.90
N ALA A 317 -10.61 12.96 -14.47
CA ALA A 317 -11.57 11.90 -14.15
C ALA A 317 -12.31 12.12 -12.82
N ALA A 318 -11.69 12.75 -11.82
CA ALA A 318 -12.29 13.00 -10.51
C ALA A 318 -13.42 14.03 -10.58
N ALA A 319 -14.41 13.90 -9.68
CA ALA A 319 -15.44 14.92 -9.47
C ALA A 319 -14.99 15.96 -8.41
N GLU A 320 -15.69 17.08 -8.34
CA GLU A 320 -15.41 18.14 -7.34
C GLU A 320 -15.79 17.66 -5.90
N PRO A 321 -15.12 18.20 -4.87
CA PRO A 321 -14.02 19.17 -4.91
C PRO A 321 -12.67 18.51 -5.18
N LYS A 322 -11.89 19.04 -6.09
CA LYS A 322 -10.58 18.54 -6.48
C LYS A 322 -9.59 19.66 -6.74
N GLU A 323 -8.32 19.39 -6.50
CA GLU A 323 -7.22 20.33 -6.76
C GLU A 323 -6.04 19.57 -7.38
N LEU A 324 -5.38 20.19 -8.36
CA LEU A 324 -4.11 19.72 -8.92
C LEU A 324 -3.04 20.81 -8.70
N MET A 325 -1.98 20.44 -7.99
CA MET A 325 -0.82 21.28 -7.73
C MET A 325 0.40 20.74 -8.47
N ILE A 326 0.94 21.53 -9.39
CA ILE A 326 2.18 21.21 -10.09
C ILE A 326 3.34 21.96 -9.41
N ILE A 327 4.36 21.22 -9.00
CA ILE A 327 5.55 21.78 -8.36
C ILE A 327 6.58 22.11 -9.45
N PRO A 328 6.93 23.40 -9.63
CA PRO A 328 7.89 23.80 -10.67
C PRO A 328 9.23 23.07 -10.52
N GLU A 329 9.86 22.75 -11.63
CA GLU A 329 11.17 22.12 -11.76
C GLU A 329 11.32 20.73 -11.09
N ALA A 330 10.38 20.26 -10.29
CA ALA A 330 10.49 19.01 -9.55
C ALA A 330 10.36 17.78 -10.48
N SER A 331 11.24 16.81 -10.26
CA SER A 331 11.13 15.46 -10.82
C SER A 331 10.14 14.60 -10.04
N HIS A 332 9.95 13.35 -10.47
CA HIS A 332 9.11 12.40 -9.75
C HIS A 332 9.62 12.09 -8.33
N VAL A 333 10.92 11.80 -8.21
CA VAL A 333 11.53 11.40 -6.94
C VAL A 333 11.88 12.56 -6.02
N ASP A 334 11.84 13.80 -6.50
CA ASP A 334 12.02 14.97 -5.64
C ASP A 334 10.89 15.09 -4.62
N LEU A 335 9.71 14.57 -4.95
CA LEU A 335 8.58 14.48 -4.03
C LEU A 335 8.64 13.24 -3.11
N TYR A 336 9.75 12.50 -3.07
CA TYR A 336 9.93 11.40 -2.15
C TYR A 336 10.62 11.83 -0.84
N ASP A 337 11.62 12.71 -0.92
CA ASP A 337 12.54 13.02 0.18
C ASP A 337 12.98 14.48 0.30
N LYS A 338 12.82 15.30 -0.74
CA LYS A 338 13.23 16.72 -0.69
C LYS A 338 12.22 17.54 0.08
N VAL A 339 12.48 17.72 1.40
CA VAL A 339 11.55 18.38 2.34
C VAL A 339 11.26 19.83 1.96
N ASP A 340 12.16 20.49 1.27
CA ASP A 340 12.04 21.85 0.74
C ASP A 340 11.23 21.94 -0.57
N VAL A 341 11.08 20.82 -1.26
CA VAL A 341 10.30 20.69 -2.50
C VAL A 341 8.89 20.16 -2.23
N ILE A 342 8.75 19.22 -1.29
CA ILE A 342 7.46 18.65 -0.92
C ILE A 342 6.63 19.72 -0.20
N PRO A 343 5.42 20.06 -0.69
CA PRO A 343 4.65 21.17 -0.14
C PRO A 343 3.91 20.79 1.16
N PHE A 344 4.66 20.43 2.22
CA PHE A 344 4.10 19.95 3.48
C PHE A 344 3.13 20.95 4.15
N ASP A 345 3.35 22.25 4.02
CA ASP A 345 2.44 23.26 4.57
C ASP A 345 1.11 23.28 3.81
N LYS A 346 1.13 23.04 2.49
CA LYS A 346 -0.08 22.84 1.70
C LYS A 346 -0.84 21.59 2.15
N LEU A 347 -0.14 20.47 2.37
CA LEU A 347 -0.73 19.24 2.89
C LEU A 347 -1.40 19.47 4.24
N ALA A 348 -0.68 20.09 5.17
CA ALA A 348 -1.19 20.41 6.51
C ALA A 348 -2.42 21.34 6.46
N SER A 349 -2.36 22.38 5.65
CA SER A 349 -3.49 23.29 5.43
C SER A 349 -4.69 22.58 4.79
N PHE A 350 -4.47 21.70 3.80
CA PHE A 350 -5.53 20.93 3.16
C PHE A 350 -6.23 20.03 4.18
N PHE A 351 -5.50 19.17 4.89
CA PHE A 351 -6.11 18.31 5.90
C PHE A 351 -6.70 19.08 7.08
N GLY A 352 -6.06 20.18 7.51
CA GLY A 352 -6.59 21.04 8.57
C GLY A 352 -7.96 21.64 8.24
N ARG A 353 -8.23 21.95 6.97
CA ARG A 353 -9.53 22.48 6.52
C ARG A 353 -10.59 21.39 6.35
N HIS A 354 -10.20 20.17 6.02
CA HIS A 354 -11.14 19.12 5.63
C HIS A 354 -11.31 17.99 6.67
N LEU A 355 -10.43 17.93 7.67
CA LEU A 355 -10.55 17.04 8.82
C LEU A 355 -11.01 17.82 10.05
N VAL A 356 -12.05 18.61 9.88
CA VAL A 356 -12.69 19.35 10.98
C VAL A 356 -13.71 18.47 11.72
N ALA A 357 -13.95 18.80 13.02
CA ALA A 357 -14.94 18.11 13.84
C ALA A 357 -16.36 18.51 13.42
#